data_4d8348289a06d2aa25258299e51f6dc0
#
_entry.id   4d8348289a06d2aa25258299e51f6dc0
#
_cell.length_a   1.000
_cell.length_b   1.000
_cell.length_c   1.000
_cell.angle_alpha   90.00
_cell.angle_beta   90.00
_cell.angle_gamma   90.00
#
_symmetry.space_group_name_H-M   'P 1'
#
loop_
_entity.id
_entity.type
_entity.pdbx_description
1 polymer ?
#
loop_
_entity_poly.entity_id
_entity_poly.type
_entity_poly.pdbx_seq_one_letter_code
_entity_poly.pdbx_strand_id
1 'polypeptide(L)'
;MTKENIIADQRIDISAETCPMTFVLVRLALDQMKPGEILEITLRGAEPRRNIPITAQEQGHELLSITDYDIDYSILLLRKAR
;
A
#
# COMPACT_ATOMS: atom_id res chain seq x y z
N MET A 1 -7.77 22.19 -1.68
CA MET A 1 -7.24 21.85 -1.66
C MET A 1 -6.47 21.36 -1.43
N THR A 2 -6.29 21.04 -1.16
CA THR A 2 -5.66 20.66 -0.97
C THR A 2 -4.86 20.00 -0.85
N LYS A 3 -4.72 19.80 -0.48
CA LYS A 3 -4.06 19.28 -0.14
C LYS A 3 -2.99 18.75 -0.47
N GLU A 4 -2.33 18.44 -0.01
CA GLU A 4 -1.28 17.96 -0.39
C GLU A 4 -1.47 16.97 -1.27
N ASN A 5 -0.94 16.93 -2.25
CA ASN A 5 -1.29 16.05 -3.22
C ASN A 5 -0.21 15.08 -3.44
N ILE A 6 -0.28 13.96 -2.78
CA ILE A 6 0.63 12.89 -3.05
C ILE A 6 0.07 12.13 -4.23
N ILE A 7 0.79 12.15 -5.33
CA ILE A 7 0.38 11.44 -6.52
C ILE A 7 1.14 10.14 -6.56
N ALA A 8 0.41 9.04 -6.58
CA ALA A 8 1.03 7.73 -6.60
C ALA A 8 1.59 7.43 -7.99
N ASP A 9 2.78 6.85 -8.02
CA ASP A 9 3.40 6.44 -9.27
C ASP A 9 2.81 5.14 -9.77
N GLN A 10 2.37 4.29 -8.86
CA GLN A 10 1.71 3.03 -9.18
C GLN A 10 0.50 2.86 -8.27
N ARG A 11 -0.50 2.16 -8.78
CA ARG A 11 -1.70 1.87 -8.02
C ARG A 11 -2.05 0.41 -8.21
N ILE A 12 -2.39 -0.25 -7.11
CA ILE A 12 -2.90 -1.62 -7.18
C ILE A 12 -4.14 -1.71 -6.29
N ASP A 13 -5.03 -2.60 -6.68
CA ASP A 13 -6.24 -2.87 -5.92
C ASP A 13 -6.23 -4.34 -5.57
N ILE A 14 -6.02 -4.63 -4.28
CA ILE A 14 -5.98 -5.99 -3.79
C ILE A 14 -7.19 -6.28 -2.91
N SER A 15 -8.24 -5.48 -3.04
CA SER A 15 -9.41 -5.61 -2.18
C SER A 15 -10.16 -6.93 -2.40
N ALA A 16 -10.00 -7.54 -3.56
CA ALA A 16 -10.64 -8.82 -3.87
C ALA A 16 -9.73 -10.01 -3.57
N GLU A 17 -8.51 -9.76 -3.13
CA GLU A 17 -7.55 -10.84 -2.89
C GLU A 17 -7.56 -11.28 -1.45
N THR A 18 -7.10 -12.50 -1.22
CA THR A 18 -6.97 -13.02 0.13
C THR A 18 -5.51 -13.32 0.42
N CYS A 19 -5.20 -13.44 1.69
CA CYS A 19 -3.88 -13.81 2.14
C CYS A 19 -3.57 -15.24 1.66
N PRO A 20 -2.38 -15.50 1.13
CA PRO A 20 -1.20 -14.64 1.10
C PRO A 20 -1.04 -13.83 -0.18
N MET A 21 -2.00 -13.87 -1.08
CA MET A 21 -1.87 -13.16 -2.36
C MET A 21 -1.74 -11.65 -2.19
N THR A 22 -2.35 -11.09 -1.14
CA THR A 22 -2.21 -9.66 -0.89
C THR A 22 -0.75 -9.28 -0.73
N PHE A 23 0.01 -10.06 0.04
CA PHE A 23 1.43 -9.79 0.23
C PHE A 23 2.22 -9.95 -1.05
N VAL A 24 1.91 -10.99 -1.81
CA VAL A 24 2.62 -11.27 -3.06
C VAL A 24 2.44 -10.12 -4.04
N LEU A 25 1.21 -9.64 -4.19
CA LEU A 25 0.93 -8.58 -5.15
C LEU A 25 1.59 -7.27 -4.75
N VAL A 26 1.58 -6.94 -3.46
CA VAL A 26 2.26 -5.74 -2.97
C VAL A 26 3.75 -5.84 -3.23
N ARG A 27 4.35 -6.99 -2.93
CA ARG A 27 5.77 -7.18 -3.15
C ARG A 27 6.15 -7.07 -4.62
N LEU A 28 5.35 -7.67 -5.50
CA LEU A 28 5.61 -7.58 -6.93
C LEU A 28 5.54 -6.14 -7.42
N ALA A 29 4.56 -5.39 -6.94
CA ALA A 29 4.44 -4.00 -7.34
C ALA A 29 5.66 -3.21 -6.88
N LEU A 30 6.06 -3.39 -5.63
CA LEU A 30 7.22 -2.68 -5.09
C LEU A 30 8.50 -3.05 -5.82
N ASP A 31 8.65 -4.33 -6.17
CA ASP A 31 9.86 -4.79 -6.85
C ASP A 31 10.04 -4.15 -8.23
N GLN A 32 8.94 -3.74 -8.85
CA GLN A 32 8.99 -3.13 -10.18
C GLN A 32 9.15 -1.62 -10.11
N MET A 33 9.15 -1.05 -8.92
CA MET A 33 9.21 0.39 -8.74
C MET A 33 10.63 0.85 -8.48
N LYS A 34 10.87 2.13 -8.75
CA LYS A 34 12.14 2.75 -8.46
C LYS A 34 12.14 3.33 -7.05
N PRO A 35 13.31 3.44 -6.42
CA PRO A 35 13.38 4.07 -5.10
C PRO A 35 12.77 5.45 -5.10
N GLY A 36 11.98 5.76 -4.08
CA GLY A 36 11.32 7.04 -3.95
C GLY A 36 9.95 7.10 -4.58
N GLU A 37 9.58 6.13 -5.41
CA GLU A 37 8.26 6.11 -5.99
C GLU A 37 7.22 5.70 -4.97
N ILE A 38 5.99 6.13 -5.20
CA ILE A 38 4.89 5.95 -4.27
C ILE A 38 3.90 4.95 -4.83
N LEU A 39 3.55 3.97 -4.01
CA LEU A 39 2.56 2.95 -4.34
C LEU A 39 1.29 3.20 -3.57
N GLU A 40 0.18 3.28 -4.29
CA GLU A 40 -1.14 3.36 -3.67
C GLU A 40 -1.77 1.98 -3.69
N ILE A 41 -2.18 1.51 -2.53
CA ILE A 41 -2.75 0.17 -2.36
C ILE A 41 -4.15 0.30 -1.83
N THR A 42 -5.13 -0.23 -2.58
CA THR A 42 -6.49 -0.35 -2.09
C THR A 42 -6.67 -1.74 -1.51
N LEU A 43 -7.07 -1.80 -0.25
CA LEU A 43 -7.26 -3.08 0.41
C LEU A 43 -8.58 -3.13 1.14
N ARG A 44 -8.96 -4.34 1.51
CA ARG A 44 -10.19 -4.58 2.22
C ARG A 44 -9.92 -5.55 3.36
N GLY A 45 -10.50 -5.23 4.52
CA GLY A 45 -10.43 -6.11 5.67
C GLY A 45 -9.39 -5.67 6.68
N ALA A 46 -9.55 -6.13 7.91
CA ALA A 46 -8.71 -5.72 9.02
C ALA A 46 -7.32 -6.33 8.97
N GLU A 47 -7.21 -7.57 8.49
CA GLU A 47 -5.92 -8.25 8.48
C GLU A 47 -4.91 -7.60 7.54
N PRO A 48 -5.24 -7.39 6.25
CA PRO A 48 -4.25 -6.74 5.38
C PRO A 48 -3.98 -5.31 5.81
N ARG A 49 -4.99 -4.62 6.36
CA ARG A 49 -4.78 -3.25 6.82
C ARG A 49 -3.75 -3.19 7.94
N ARG A 50 -3.72 -4.21 8.79
CA ARG A 50 -2.75 -4.26 9.88
C ARG A 50 -1.41 -4.81 9.43
N ASN A 51 -1.43 -5.87 8.63
CA ASN A 51 -0.23 -6.64 8.35
C ASN A 51 0.61 -6.07 7.21
N ILE A 52 -0.01 -5.51 6.18
CA ILE A 52 0.72 -5.02 5.04
C ILE A 52 1.63 -3.84 5.41
N PRO A 53 1.17 -2.85 6.18
CA PRO A 53 2.08 -1.78 6.60
C PRO A 53 3.25 -2.29 7.43
N ILE A 54 3.00 -3.25 8.32
CA ILE A 54 4.07 -3.80 9.15
C ILE A 54 5.12 -4.48 8.28
N THR A 55 4.67 -5.32 7.36
CA THR A 55 5.58 -6.05 6.49
C THR A 55 6.37 -5.09 5.60
N ALA A 56 5.71 -4.08 5.06
CA ALA A 56 6.39 -3.11 4.21
C ALA A 56 7.45 -2.35 5.00
N GLN A 57 7.15 -1.96 6.23
CA GLN A 57 8.11 -1.25 7.06
C GLN A 57 9.28 -2.14 7.46
N GLU A 58 9.02 -3.42 7.68
CA GLU A 58 10.09 -4.37 7.97
C GLU A 58 11.05 -4.51 6.79
N GLN A 59 10.56 -4.31 5.60
CA GLN A 59 11.40 -4.35 4.40
C GLN A 59 12.04 -3.00 4.09
N GLY A 60 11.82 -2.01 4.94
CA GLY A 60 12.46 -0.72 4.80
C GLY A 60 11.68 0.33 4.04
N HIS A 61 10.49 0.00 3.57
CA HIS A 61 9.67 0.98 2.87
C HIS A 61 8.98 1.92 3.86
N GLU A 62 8.63 3.11 3.38
CA GLU A 62 8.05 4.12 4.26
C GLU A 62 6.54 4.15 4.09
N LEU A 63 5.82 4.07 5.20
CA LEU A 63 4.37 4.24 5.19
C LEU A 63 4.06 5.72 5.26
N LEU A 64 3.45 6.25 4.21
CA LEU A 64 3.13 7.67 4.16
C LEU A 64 1.78 7.96 4.78
N SER A 65 0.78 7.13 4.50
CA SER A 65 -0.54 7.35 5.07
C SER A 65 -1.38 6.10 4.95
N ILE A 66 -2.39 6.03 5.82
CA ILE A 66 -3.46 5.05 5.75
C ILE A 66 -4.76 5.84 5.83
N THR A 67 -5.62 5.67 4.85
CA THR A 67 -6.93 6.31 4.86
C THR A 67 -8.00 5.23 4.83
N ASP A 68 -8.84 5.22 5.84
CA ASP A 68 -9.97 4.31 5.86
C ASP A 68 -11.16 4.96 5.17
N TYR A 69 -11.84 4.20 4.33
CA TYR A 69 -13.08 4.67 3.74
C TYR A 69 -14.05 3.51 3.66
N ASP A 70 -15.33 3.84 3.66
CA ASP A 70 -16.35 2.82 3.72
C ASP A 70 -16.16 1.96 4.98
N ILE A 71 -16.78 0.79 5.04
CA ILE A 71 -16.80 -0.01 6.27
C ILE A 71 -15.46 -0.70 6.53
N ASP A 72 -14.91 -1.33 5.51
CA ASP A 72 -13.70 -2.11 5.70
C ASP A 72 -12.66 -1.91 4.60
N TYR A 73 -12.75 -0.82 3.84
CA TYR A 73 -11.78 -0.51 2.82
C TYR A 73 -10.76 0.50 3.33
N SER A 74 -9.54 0.36 2.88
CA SER A 74 -8.45 1.28 3.24
C SER A 74 -7.57 1.53 2.03
N ILE A 75 -6.97 2.72 2.00
CA ILE A 75 -5.98 3.07 0.98
C ILE A 75 -4.68 3.37 1.70
N LEU A 76 -3.63 2.66 1.33
CA LEU A 76 -2.29 2.88 1.85
C LEU A 76 -1.44 3.58 0.82
N LEU A 77 -0.60 4.47 1.28
CA LEU A 77 0.45 5.06 0.44
C LEU A 77 1.79 4.66 1.03
N LEU A 78 2.59 3.98 0.22
CA LEU A 78 3.92 3.54 0.60
C LEU A 78 4.95 4.16 -0.33
N ARG A 79 6.09 4.57 0.23
CA ARG A 79 7.21 5.01 -0.58
C ARG A 79 8.23 3.91 -0.65
N LYS A 80 8.63 3.57 -1.86
CA LYS A 80 9.61 2.51 -2.07
C LYS A 80 10.97 2.92 -1.51
N ALA A 81 11.54 2.05 -0.67
CA ALA A 81 12.91 2.22 -0.24
C ALA A 81 13.84 1.76 -1.34
N ARG A 82 15.12 2.06 -1.21
CA ARG A 82 16.06 1.75 -2.24
C ARG A 82 15.97 0.38 -2.83
#